data_709407f0f55a550531f4fe83767ca3e0
#
_entry.id   709407f0f55a550531f4fe83767ca3e0
#
_cell.length_a   1.000
_cell.length_b   1.000
_cell.length_c   1.000
_cell.angle_alpha   90.00
_cell.angle_beta   90.00
_cell.angle_gamma   90.00
#
_symmetry.space_group_name_H-M   'P 1'
#
loop_
_entity.id
_entity.type
_entity.pdbx_description
1 polymer ?
#
loop_
_entity_poly.entity_id
_entity_poly.type
_entity_poly.pdbx_seq_one_letter_code
_entity_poly.pdbx_strand_id
1 'polypeptide(L)'
;MLHPVTATHRQTKNPGKSPRKKLDRRQAEELAFSDAKGPFDIIGDVHGCLDELLELMAALGYRVERRAGKFVVTPPEGRRLAFAGDLVNRGPATPDVLRLVMNMVRSGQAYCVPGNQDVKLARALRSRNARGKVGGLLLSLEQFGDEPAEFRAESARFLDGLASHYVLDDGNLVVAHAGLKERLHGSGSAKARKFALSGQNTGKIDKFGLPVRYNWAADYRGSALVVYGHTPVAEPLWINNTVNIDTGCVYGGHLTALRYPERETVSVPAKAVYSASRKRFLPARVTSA
;
A
#
# COMPACT_ATOMS: atom_id res chain seq x y z
N MET A 1 -52.76 43.80 32.85
CA MET A 1 -52.97 42.77 31.81
C MET A 1 -51.63 42.52 31.14
N LEU A 2 -50.99 41.43 31.50
CA LEU A 2 -49.66 41.04 30.97
C LEU A 2 -49.87 39.85 30.03
N HIS A 3 -49.47 39.99 28.75
CA HIS A 3 -49.47 38.89 27.78
C HIS A 3 -48.19 38.06 27.92
N PRO A 4 -48.23 36.72 27.84
CA PRO A 4 -47.04 35.89 27.88
C PRO A 4 -46.37 35.79 26.51
N VAL A 5 -45.03 35.95 26.53
CA VAL A 5 -44.15 35.76 25.37
C VAL A 5 -43.91 34.26 25.17
N THR A 6 -44.34 33.70 24.05
CA THR A 6 -44.06 32.32 23.65
C THR A 6 -42.65 32.21 23.09
N ALA A 7 -41.76 31.46 23.72
CA ALA A 7 -40.46 31.13 23.25
C ALA A 7 -40.51 29.97 22.21
N THR A 8 -40.22 30.28 20.97
CA THR A 8 -40.07 29.30 19.89
C THR A 8 -38.69 28.60 19.99
N HIS A 9 -38.70 27.32 20.37
CA HIS A 9 -37.52 26.45 20.28
C HIS A 9 -37.14 26.24 18.80
N ARG A 10 -36.04 26.84 18.36
CA ARG A 10 -35.36 26.46 17.13
C ARG A 10 -34.61 25.16 17.36
N GLN A 11 -35.11 24.07 16.79
CA GLN A 11 -34.37 22.83 16.63
C GLN A 11 -33.21 23.09 15.66
N THR A 12 -31.99 23.01 16.16
CA THR A 12 -30.77 22.99 15.34
C THR A 12 -30.71 21.65 14.62
N LYS A 13 -30.93 21.66 13.31
CA LYS A 13 -30.72 20.51 12.44
C LYS A 13 -29.26 20.12 12.48
N ASN A 14 -29.00 18.89 12.91
CA ASN A 14 -27.70 18.22 12.83
C ASN A 14 -27.18 18.29 11.37
N PRO A 15 -25.93 18.74 11.09
CA PRO A 15 -25.39 18.71 9.74
C PRO A 15 -25.27 17.24 9.30
N GLY A 16 -26.08 16.90 8.30
CA GLY A 16 -26.18 15.57 7.74
C GLY A 16 -24.83 14.98 7.38
N LYS A 17 -24.61 13.71 7.73
CA LYS A 17 -23.51 12.88 7.23
C LYS A 17 -23.53 12.94 5.71
N SER A 18 -22.51 13.56 5.11
CA SER A 18 -22.30 13.52 3.66
C SER A 18 -22.29 12.04 3.20
N PRO A 19 -23.14 11.65 2.25
CA PRO A 19 -23.16 10.27 1.78
C PRO A 19 -21.81 9.97 1.16
N ARG A 20 -21.14 8.93 1.65
CA ARG A 20 -19.94 8.36 1.04
C ARG A 20 -20.33 7.96 -0.38
N LYS A 21 -19.91 8.72 -1.41
CA LYS A 21 -19.94 8.22 -2.78
C LYS A 21 -19.04 6.98 -2.81
N LYS A 22 -19.63 5.79 -2.77
CA LYS A 22 -18.93 4.58 -3.19
C LYS A 22 -18.58 4.82 -4.65
N LEU A 23 -17.30 4.65 -5.01
CA LEU A 23 -16.92 4.56 -6.42
C LEU A 23 -17.87 3.53 -7.05
N ASP A 24 -18.52 3.89 -8.14
CA ASP A 24 -19.31 2.93 -8.84
C ASP A 24 -18.37 1.90 -9.53
N ARG A 25 -18.93 0.78 -9.96
CA ARG A 25 -18.17 -0.31 -10.57
C ARG A 25 -17.38 0.18 -11.80
N ARG A 26 -17.95 1.04 -12.61
CA ARG A 26 -17.38 1.56 -13.83
C ARG A 26 -16.18 2.47 -13.53
N GLN A 27 -16.31 3.38 -12.56
CA GLN A 27 -15.19 4.22 -12.10
C GLN A 27 -14.04 3.40 -11.52
N ALA A 28 -14.35 2.32 -10.78
CA ALA A 28 -13.31 1.44 -10.24
C ALA A 28 -12.62 0.60 -11.33
N GLU A 29 -13.34 0.21 -12.38
CA GLU A 29 -12.79 -0.46 -13.56
C GLU A 29 -11.91 0.50 -14.38
N GLU A 30 -12.36 1.73 -14.64
CA GLU A 30 -11.59 2.77 -15.32
C GLU A 30 -10.27 3.11 -14.58
N LEU A 31 -10.28 3.13 -13.25
CA LEU A 31 -9.07 3.33 -12.45
C LEU A 31 -8.11 2.13 -12.47
N ALA A 32 -8.61 0.92 -12.67
CA ALA A 32 -7.81 -0.29 -12.67
C ALA A 32 -7.05 -0.51 -14.00
N PHE A 33 -7.59 -0.02 -15.11
CA PHE A 33 -6.92 -0.04 -16.40
C PHE A 33 -6.18 1.27 -16.64
N SER A 34 -4.96 1.16 -17.16
CA SER A 34 -4.19 2.32 -17.61
C SER A 34 -3.50 1.96 -18.92
N ASP A 35 -3.65 2.83 -19.91
CA ASP A 35 -2.94 2.73 -21.21
C ASP A 35 -1.43 3.00 -21.05
N ALA A 36 -0.97 3.15 -19.82
CA ALA A 36 0.41 3.41 -19.52
C ALA A 36 1.31 2.24 -19.90
N LYS A 37 2.24 2.52 -20.78
CA LYS A 37 3.31 1.59 -21.17
C LYS A 37 4.52 1.78 -20.27
N GLY A 38 5.27 0.68 -20.07
CA GLY A 38 6.54 0.69 -19.35
C GLY A 38 7.61 1.59 -20.00
N PRO A 39 8.80 1.62 -19.43
CA PRO A 39 9.25 0.77 -18.32
C PRO A 39 8.77 1.22 -16.93
N PHE A 40 8.64 0.25 -16.03
CA PHE A 40 8.25 0.47 -14.64
C PHE A 40 9.26 -0.13 -13.66
N ASP A 41 9.41 0.49 -12.48
CA ASP A 41 10.06 -0.12 -11.33
C ASP A 41 8.98 -0.33 -10.26
N ILE A 42 8.70 -1.60 -9.90
CA ILE A 42 7.63 -1.95 -8.97
C ILE A 42 8.25 -2.20 -7.59
N ILE A 43 7.89 -1.41 -6.58
CA ILE A 43 8.41 -1.48 -5.22
C ILE A 43 7.45 -2.28 -4.33
N GLY A 44 7.99 -3.23 -3.55
CA GLY A 44 7.26 -4.05 -2.57
C GLY A 44 6.83 -3.28 -1.33
N ASP A 45 6.50 -4.03 -0.27
CA ASP A 45 5.95 -3.51 0.99
C ASP A 45 6.94 -2.58 1.72
N VAL A 46 6.63 -1.29 1.81
CA VAL A 46 7.52 -0.26 2.37
C VAL A 46 7.40 -0.16 3.89
N HIS A 47 6.20 -0.24 4.42
CA HIS A 47 5.90 -0.18 5.84
C HIS A 47 6.57 0.96 6.62
N GLY A 48 6.63 2.17 6.06
CA GLY A 48 7.25 3.32 6.73
C GLY A 48 8.78 3.29 6.80
N CYS A 49 9.44 2.40 6.10
CA CYS A 49 10.91 2.30 5.99
C CYS A 49 11.41 3.32 4.94
N LEU A 50 11.43 4.60 5.32
CA LEU A 50 11.75 5.69 4.40
C LEU A 50 13.20 5.64 3.92
N ASP A 51 14.14 5.37 4.81
CA ASP A 51 15.56 5.39 4.47
C ASP A 51 15.91 4.31 3.45
N GLU A 52 15.34 3.12 3.61
CA GLU A 52 15.45 2.02 2.65
C GLU A 52 14.75 2.36 1.33
N LEU A 53 13.61 3.05 1.40
CA LEU A 53 12.92 3.50 0.19
C LEU A 53 13.77 4.49 -0.61
N LEU A 54 14.39 5.46 0.06
CA LEU A 54 15.26 6.44 -0.59
C LEU A 54 16.52 5.78 -1.16
N GLU A 55 17.10 4.82 -0.44
CA GLU A 55 18.26 4.05 -0.90
C GLU A 55 17.92 3.18 -2.12
N LEU A 56 16.78 2.47 -2.08
CA LEU A 56 16.30 1.68 -3.21
C LEU A 56 16.02 2.56 -4.43
N MET A 57 15.37 3.71 -4.23
CA MET A 57 15.11 4.66 -5.32
C MET A 57 16.42 5.17 -5.94
N ALA A 58 17.43 5.46 -5.12
CA ALA A 58 18.76 5.85 -5.62
C ALA A 58 19.42 4.71 -6.43
N ALA A 59 19.35 3.47 -5.95
CA ALA A 59 19.85 2.29 -6.66
C ALA A 59 19.14 2.05 -8.00
N LEU A 60 17.87 2.44 -8.10
CA LEU A 60 17.09 2.40 -9.35
C LEU A 60 17.37 3.59 -10.28
N GLY A 61 18.16 4.58 -9.84
CA GLY A 61 18.51 5.78 -10.60
C GLY A 61 17.59 6.99 -10.40
N TYR A 62 16.64 6.93 -9.46
CA TYR A 62 15.83 8.09 -9.09
C TYR A 62 16.62 9.05 -8.19
N ARG A 63 16.54 10.33 -8.45
CA ARG A 63 17.08 11.36 -7.56
C ARG A 63 15.96 11.95 -6.71
N VAL A 64 16.13 11.90 -5.40
CA VAL A 64 15.16 12.44 -4.44
C VAL A 64 15.82 13.54 -3.63
N GLU A 65 15.26 14.73 -3.69
CA GLU A 65 15.72 15.90 -2.94
C GLU A 65 14.60 16.41 -2.02
N ARG A 66 14.99 17.06 -0.91
CA ARG A 66 14.06 17.85 -0.10
C ARG A 66 14.25 19.33 -0.41
N ARG A 67 13.19 19.98 -0.92
CA ARG A 67 13.18 21.43 -1.17
C ARG A 67 12.00 22.06 -0.43
N ALA A 68 12.27 23.01 0.45
CA ALA A 68 11.26 23.65 1.30
C ALA A 68 10.31 22.63 1.99
N GLY A 69 10.88 21.55 2.55
CA GLY A 69 10.15 20.50 3.27
C GLY A 69 9.37 19.51 2.38
N LYS A 70 9.40 19.67 1.05
CA LYS A 70 8.74 18.77 0.10
C LYS A 70 9.74 17.87 -0.60
N PHE A 71 9.32 16.65 -0.91
CA PHE A 71 10.10 15.76 -1.77
C PHE A 71 9.97 16.19 -3.22
N VAL A 72 11.09 16.30 -3.91
CA VAL A 72 11.18 16.51 -5.35
C VAL A 72 11.88 15.29 -5.93
N VAL A 73 11.21 14.59 -6.84
CA VAL A 73 11.72 13.35 -7.43
C VAL A 73 11.99 13.57 -8.90
N THR A 74 13.18 13.18 -9.34
CA THR A 74 13.56 13.13 -10.75
C THR A 74 13.73 11.66 -11.13
N PRO A 75 12.81 11.08 -11.90
CA PRO A 75 12.92 9.69 -12.36
C PRO A 75 14.00 9.54 -13.43
N PRO A 76 14.54 8.33 -13.65
CA PRO A 76 15.26 7.99 -14.86
C PRO A 76 14.36 8.20 -16.08
N GLU A 77 14.98 8.47 -17.24
CA GLU A 77 14.23 8.75 -18.46
C GLU A 77 13.25 7.62 -18.81
N GLY A 78 12.01 8.02 -19.09
CA GLY A 78 10.92 7.12 -19.48
C GLY A 78 10.39 6.19 -18.38
N ARG A 79 11.00 6.12 -17.18
CA ARG A 79 10.58 5.20 -16.12
C ARG A 79 9.56 5.83 -15.15
N ARG A 80 8.68 5.00 -14.63
CA ARG A 80 7.73 5.35 -13.55
C ARG A 80 7.76 4.29 -12.46
N LEU A 81 7.46 4.70 -11.24
CA LEU A 81 7.30 3.77 -10.13
C LEU A 81 5.89 3.17 -10.09
N ALA A 82 5.79 1.97 -9.51
CA ALA A 82 4.53 1.42 -9.04
C ALA A 82 4.75 0.85 -7.63
N PHE A 83 3.92 1.23 -6.66
CA PHE A 83 3.99 0.72 -5.31
C PHE A 83 2.98 -0.41 -5.11
N ALA A 84 3.44 -1.57 -4.63
CA ALA A 84 2.61 -2.75 -4.42
C ALA A 84 1.76 -2.70 -3.13
N GLY A 85 1.70 -1.56 -2.46
CA GLY A 85 0.91 -1.33 -1.24
C GLY A 85 1.68 -1.59 0.04
N ASP A 86 0.94 -1.58 1.18
CA ASP A 86 1.49 -1.60 2.54
C ASP A 86 2.63 -0.58 2.73
N LEU A 87 2.34 0.68 2.33
CA LEU A 87 3.24 1.82 2.48
C LEU A 87 3.49 2.16 3.95
N VAL A 88 2.52 1.84 4.81
CA VAL A 88 2.39 2.37 6.17
C VAL A 88 2.52 1.28 7.22
N ASN A 89 2.68 1.74 8.46
CA ASN A 89 2.63 0.92 9.65
C ASN A 89 3.92 0.13 9.93
N ARG A 90 4.21 -0.07 11.22
CA ARG A 90 5.36 -0.81 11.80
C ARG A 90 6.70 -0.08 11.73
N GLY A 91 7.03 0.59 10.65
CA GLY A 91 8.30 1.30 10.46
C GLY A 91 8.29 2.74 10.98
N PRO A 92 9.45 3.40 10.96
CA PRO A 92 9.68 4.62 11.72
C PRO A 92 9.12 5.91 11.10
N ALA A 93 8.80 5.94 9.78
CA ALA A 93 8.55 7.18 9.06
C ALA A 93 7.32 7.13 8.14
N THR A 94 6.18 6.63 8.65
CA THR A 94 4.92 6.53 7.89
C THR A 94 4.47 7.86 7.25
N PRO A 95 4.48 9.03 7.96
CA PRO A 95 4.05 10.29 7.35
C PRO A 95 4.94 10.72 6.18
N ASP A 96 6.25 10.56 6.28
CA ASP A 96 7.18 10.97 5.21
C ASP A 96 7.11 10.05 3.99
N VAL A 97 6.94 8.73 4.18
CA VAL A 97 6.65 7.80 3.08
C VAL A 97 5.39 8.24 2.34
N LEU A 98 4.32 8.57 3.07
CA LEU A 98 3.09 9.05 2.44
C LEU A 98 3.28 10.38 1.71
N ARG A 99 4.03 11.35 2.26
CA ARG A 99 4.36 12.60 1.55
C ARG A 99 5.06 12.35 0.22
N LEU A 100 6.06 11.47 0.23
CA LEU A 100 6.80 11.11 -0.97
C LEU A 100 5.89 10.45 -2.01
N VAL A 101 5.20 9.39 -1.64
CA VAL A 101 4.35 8.61 -2.55
C VAL A 101 3.17 9.44 -3.07
N MET A 102 2.49 10.18 -2.20
CA MET A 102 1.38 11.07 -2.59
C MET A 102 1.83 12.13 -3.60
N ASN A 103 3.03 12.70 -3.42
CA ASN A 103 3.58 13.66 -4.37
C ASN A 103 3.84 13.01 -5.73
N MET A 104 4.48 11.84 -5.76
CA MET A 104 4.77 11.11 -6.99
C MET A 104 3.53 10.67 -7.76
N VAL A 105 2.51 10.15 -7.03
CA VAL A 105 1.24 9.75 -7.66
C VAL A 105 0.51 10.95 -8.26
N ARG A 106 0.46 12.08 -7.54
CA ARG A 106 -0.19 13.31 -8.03
C ARG A 106 0.51 13.95 -9.24
N SER A 107 1.82 13.82 -9.31
CA SER A 107 2.61 14.31 -10.45
C SER A 107 2.65 13.33 -11.63
N GLY A 108 1.95 12.18 -11.55
CA GLY A 108 1.95 11.16 -12.60
C GLY A 108 3.25 10.35 -12.72
N GLN A 109 4.15 10.48 -11.74
CA GLN A 109 5.43 9.77 -11.71
C GLN A 109 5.32 8.37 -11.12
N ALA A 110 4.21 8.06 -10.44
CA ALA A 110 4.01 6.76 -9.84
C ALA A 110 2.55 6.29 -9.88
N TYR A 111 2.37 4.97 -9.90
CA TYR A 111 1.14 4.25 -9.55
C TYR A 111 1.25 3.74 -8.12
N CYS A 112 0.12 3.57 -7.45
CA CYS A 112 0.09 2.99 -6.11
C CYS A 112 -1.19 2.19 -5.91
N VAL A 113 -1.07 0.93 -5.49
CA VAL A 113 -2.20 0.15 -5.02
C VAL A 113 -2.23 0.14 -3.49
N PRO A 114 -3.40 0.05 -2.84
CA PRO A 114 -3.45 -0.02 -1.39
C PRO A 114 -3.09 -1.41 -0.88
N GLY A 115 -2.32 -1.48 0.18
CA GLY A 115 -2.20 -2.67 1.00
C GLY A 115 -3.27 -2.75 2.10
N ASN A 116 -3.31 -3.87 2.80
CA ASN A 116 -4.26 -4.04 3.90
C ASN A 116 -3.96 -3.13 5.11
N GLN A 117 -2.69 -2.74 5.32
CA GLN A 117 -2.32 -1.80 6.39
C GLN A 117 -2.72 -0.36 6.01
N ASP A 118 -2.59 0.02 4.74
CA ASP A 118 -3.01 1.31 4.22
C ASP A 118 -4.51 1.54 4.44
N VAL A 119 -5.34 0.54 4.12
CA VAL A 119 -6.79 0.58 4.35
C VAL A 119 -7.13 0.68 5.84
N LYS A 120 -6.37 0.01 6.71
CA LYS A 120 -6.56 0.11 8.17
C LYS A 120 -6.22 1.50 8.69
N LEU A 121 -5.07 2.06 8.25
CA LEU A 121 -4.65 3.42 8.65
C LEU A 121 -5.66 4.46 8.17
N ALA A 122 -6.11 4.40 6.92
CA ALA A 122 -7.11 5.33 6.40
C ALA A 122 -8.39 5.35 7.24
N ARG A 123 -8.86 4.18 7.70
CA ARG A 123 -10.02 4.07 8.59
C ARG A 123 -9.74 4.67 9.97
N ALA A 124 -8.54 4.41 10.51
CA ALA A 124 -8.13 4.92 11.82
C ALA A 124 -8.02 6.45 11.83
N LEU A 125 -7.38 7.05 10.81
CA LEU A 125 -7.23 8.49 10.68
C LEU A 125 -8.57 9.24 10.57
N ARG A 126 -9.63 8.58 10.09
CA ARG A 126 -10.99 9.16 10.06
C ARG A 126 -11.79 8.96 11.33
N SER A 127 -11.38 8.06 12.20
CA SER A 127 -12.09 7.79 13.44
C SER A 127 -11.66 8.73 14.54
N ARG A 128 -12.61 9.43 15.17
CA ARG A 128 -12.34 10.27 16.35
C ARG A 128 -11.89 9.47 17.56
N ASN A 129 -12.16 8.15 17.60
CA ASN A 129 -11.91 7.26 18.74
C ASN A 129 -10.98 6.10 18.37
N ALA A 130 -9.98 6.32 17.50
CA ALA A 130 -9.09 5.26 17.01
C ALA A 130 -8.19 4.62 18.10
N ARG A 131 -7.94 5.32 19.21
CA ARG A 131 -6.94 4.92 20.25
C ARG A 131 -7.22 3.58 20.96
N GLY A 132 -8.43 3.04 20.91
CA GLY A 132 -8.80 1.85 21.71
C GLY A 132 -8.79 0.49 20.98
N LYS A 133 -8.64 0.41 19.64
CA LYS A 133 -8.86 -0.83 18.88
C LYS A 133 -7.82 -1.10 17.79
N VAL A 134 -6.62 -0.52 17.84
CA VAL A 134 -5.76 -0.36 16.68
C VAL A 134 -4.56 -1.32 16.60
N GLY A 135 -4.35 -2.20 17.56
CA GLY A 135 -3.26 -3.20 17.51
C GLY A 135 -1.97 -2.64 16.92
N GLY A 136 -1.46 -3.25 15.86
CA GLY A 136 -0.21 -2.85 15.20
C GLY A 136 -0.20 -1.49 14.48
N LEU A 137 -1.26 -0.64 14.58
CA LEU A 137 -1.28 0.73 14.02
C LEU A 137 -0.82 1.80 15.01
N LEU A 138 -0.53 1.44 16.26
CA LEU A 138 -0.28 2.42 17.33
C LEU A 138 0.86 3.37 16.95
N LEU A 139 1.99 2.85 16.51
CA LEU A 139 3.16 3.64 16.10
C LEU A 139 2.82 4.63 14.98
N SER A 140 2.10 4.21 13.96
CA SER A 140 1.70 5.12 12.88
C SER A 140 0.76 6.22 13.36
N LEU A 141 -0.17 5.92 14.28
CA LEU A 141 -1.07 6.92 14.85
C LEU A 141 -0.32 7.91 15.76
N GLU A 142 0.70 7.46 16.47
CA GLU A 142 1.60 8.33 17.24
C GLU A 142 2.37 9.26 16.32
N GLN A 143 2.98 8.75 15.24
CA GLN A 143 3.66 9.56 14.21
C GLN A 143 2.73 10.60 13.57
N PHE A 144 1.44 10.27 13.42
CA PHE A 144 0.44 11.22 12.95
C PHE A 144 -0.07 12.19 14.04
N GLY A 145 0.29 11.97 15.31
CA GLY A 145 -0.10 12.85 16.42
C GLY A 145 0.35 14.27 16.23
N ASP A 146 1.57 14.45 15.77
CA ASP A 146 2.23 15.74 15.55
C ASP A 146 1.94 16.34 14.15
N GLU A 147 1.19 15.63 13.31
CA GLU A 147 0.92 16.07 11.96
C GLU A 147 -0.32 17.01 11.87
N PRO A 148 -0.28 18.01 10.96
CA PRO A 148 -1.42 18.87 10.72
C PRO A 148 -2.70 18.08 10.38
N ALA A 149 -3.85 18.56 10.87
CA ALA A 149 -5.15 17.91 10.63
C ALA A 149 -5.46 17.76 9.14
N GLU A 150 -5.05 18.74 8.33
CA GLU A 150 -5.18 18.72 6.87
C GLU A 150 -4.42 17.55 6.25
N PHE A 151 -3.16 17.32 6.66
CA PHE A 151 -2.34 16.23 6.14
C PHE A 151 -2.90 14.86 6.57
N ARG A 152 -3.40 14.76 7.82
CA ARG A 152 -4.08 13.54 8.29
C ARG A 152 -5.31 13.20 7.44
N ALA A 153 -6.15 14.22 7.17
CA ALA A 153 -7.34 14.06 6.35
C ALA A 153 -7.00 13.75 4.88
N GLU A 154 -5.96 14.39 4.37
CA GLU A 154 -5.45 14.19 3.01
C GLU A 154 -4.89 12.77 2.81
N SER A 155 -4.06 12.29 3.74
CA SER A 155 -3.54 10.93 3.76
C SER A 155 -4.66 9.88 3.77
N ALA A 156 -5.68 10.10 4.61
CA ALA A 156 -6.83 9.20 4.65
C ALA A 156 -7.61 9.18 3.32
N ARG A 157 -7.81 10.34 2.67
CA ARG A 157 -8.48 10.41 1.35
C ARG A 157 -7.65 9.76 0.26
N PHE A 158 -6.34 10.01 0.25
CA PHE A 158 -5.43 9.40 -0.71
C PHE A 158 -5.49 7.87 -0.66
N LEU A 159 -5.27 7.28 0.52
CA LEU A 159 -5.27 5.83 0.71
C LEU A 159 -6.63 5.17 0.36
N ASP A 160 -7.74 5.85 0.62
CA ASP A 160 -9.07 5.36 0.25
C ASP A 160 -9.38 5.45 -1.23
N GLY A 161 -8.79 6.42 -1.93
CA GLY A 161 -8.99 6.67 -3.35
C GLY A 161 -8.16 5.77 -4.26
N LEU A 162 -7.23 4.97 -3.71
CA LEU A 162 -6.37 4.10 -4.51
C LEU A 162 -7.15 2.99 -5.22
N ALA A 163 -6.81 2.75 -6.48
CA ALA A 163 -7.27 1.59 -7.25
C ALA A 163 -6.79 0.30 -6.58
N SER A 164 -7.62 -0.74 -6.53
CA SER A 164 -7.26 -2.00 -5.85
C SER A 164 -6.14 -2.77 -6.54
N HIS A 165 -5.92 -2.52 -7.82
CA HIS A 165 -4.88 -3.08 -8.67
C HIS A 165 -4.77 -2.23 -9.93
N TYR A 166 -3.68 -2.39 -10.65
CA TYR A 166 -3.50 -1.83 -12.00
C TYR A 166 -3.24 -2.95 -12.99
N VAL A 167 -3.79 -2.79 -14.19
CA VAL A 167 -3.47 -3.55 -15.40
C VAL A 167 -2.79 -2.57 -16.34
N LEU A 168 -1.52 -2.77 -16.60
CA LEU A 168 -0.60 -1.88 -17.29
C LEU A 168 -0.03 -2.56 -18.55
N ASP A 169 0.63 -1.78 -19.40
CA ASP A 169 1.36 -2.27 -20.57
C ASP A 169 0.49 -3.17 -21.46
N ASP A 170 -0.63 -2.63 -21.93
CA ASP A 170 -1.60 -3.33 -22.78
C ASP A 170 -2.07 -4.68 -22.19
N GLY A 171 -2.10 -4.78 -20.87
CA GLY A 171 -2.53 -6.01 -20.17
C GLY A 171 -1.40 -6.97 -19.81
N ASN A 172 -0.13 -6.65 -20.14
CA ASN A 172 1.00 -7.53 -19.89
C ASN A 172 1.52 -7.49 -18.44
N LEU A 173 1.20 -6.44 -17.69
CA LEU A 173 1.64 -6.26 -16.30
C LEU A 173 0.44 -6.02 -15.39
N VAL A 174 0.37 -6.74 -14.28
CA VAL A 174 -0.61 -6.52 -13.20
C VAL A 174 0.12 -6.25 -11.89
N VAL A 175 -0.24 -5.16 -11.23
CA VAL A 175 0.25 -4.83 -9.88
C VAL A 175 -0.92 -4.89 -8.90
N ALA A 176 -0.81 -5.73 -7.87
CA ALA A 176 -1.84 -5.89 -6.84
C ALA A 176 -1.20 -6.36 -5.54
N HIS A 177 -1.58 -5.76 -4.38
CA HIS A 177 -0.87 -5.98 -3.12
C HIS A 177 -0.72 -7.47 -2.72
N ALA A 178 -1.80 -8.26 -2.72
CA ALA A 178 -1.73 -9.69 -2.39
C ALA A 178 -1.87 -10.59 -3.64
N GLY A 179 -1.59 -10.02 -4.81
CA GLY A 179 -1.75 -10.66 -6.10
C GLY A 179 -3.19 -10.66 -6.61
N LEU A 180 -3.40 -11.22 -7.81
CA LEU A 180 -4.72 -11.24 -8.42
C LEU A 180 -4.87 -12.40 -9.42
N LYS A 181 -5.97 -13.16 -9.33
CA LYS A 181 -6.30 -14.21 -10.31
C LYS A 181 -6.68 -13.57 -11.64
N GLU A 182 -6.29 -14.18 -12.76
CA GLU A 182 -6.51 -13.69 -14.12
C GLU A 182 -7.94 -13.20 -14.37
N ARG A 183 -8.94 -13.99 -14.00
CA ARG A 183 -10.38 -13.65 -14.16
C ARG A 183 -10.85 -12.40 -13.37
N LEU A 184 -9.99 -11.82 -12.56
CA LEU A 184 -10.26 -10.62 -11.76
C LEU A 184 -9.47 -9.40 -12.24
N HIS A 185 -8.59 -9.55 -13.25
CA HIS A 185 -7.83 -8.45 -13.82
C HIS A 185 -8.78 -7.39 -14.37
N GLY A 186 -8.54 -6.14 -14.04
CA GLY A 186 -9.37 -5.00 -14.45
C GLY A 186 -10.76 -4.92 -13.82
N SER A 187 -11.14 -5.87 -12.96
CA SER A 187 -12.47 -5.88 -12.36
C SER A 187 -12.59 -4.91 -11.18
N GLY A 188 -13.51 -3.94 -11.26
CA GLY A 188 -13.88 -3.05 -10.15
C GLY A 188 -14.72 -3.70 -9.04
N SER A 189 -14.92 -5.03 -9.08
CA SER A 189 -15.79 -5.73 -8.14
C SER A 189 -15.22 -5.77 -6.71
N ALA A 190 -16.11 -5.84 -5.71
CA ALA A 190 -15.73 -6.03 -4.31
C ALA A 190 -14.91 -7.32 -4.10
N LYS A 191 -15.14 -8.35 -4.93
CA LYS A 191 -14.41 -9.61 -4.92
C LYS A 191 -12.96 -9.41 -5.38
N ALA A 192 -12.73 -8.68 -6.47
CA ALA A 192 -11.39 -8.33 -6.93
C ALA A 192 -10.65 -7.50 -5.89
N ARG A 193 -11.29 -6.44 -5.35
CA ARG A 193 -10.70 -5.61 -4.28
C ARG A 193 -10.34 -6.43 -3.05
N LYS A 194 -11.21 -7.31 -2.58
CA LYS A 194 -10.93 -8.17 -1.42
C LYS A 194 -9.74 -9.10 -1.69
N PHE A 195 -9.68 -9.68 -2.88
CA PHE A 195 -8.57 -10.56 -3.27
C PHE A 195 -7.25 -9.78 -3.37
N ALA A 196 -7.25 -8.66 -4.09
CA ALA A 196 -6.07 -7.81 -4.25
C ALA A 196 -5.46 -7.35 -2.92
N LEU A 197 -6.30 -7.09 -1.91
CA LEU A 197 -5.87 -6.62 -0.58
C LEU A 197 -5.39 -7.73 0.37
N SER A 198 -5.82 -8.97 0.20
CA SER A 198 -5.62 -9.99 1.25
C SER A 198 -5.40 -11.40 0.70
N GLY A 199 -5.44 -11.59 -0.60
CA GLY A 199 -5.39 -12.91 -1.22
C GLY A 199 -6.58 -13.80 -0.86
N GLN A 200 -6.40 -15.08 -0.99
CA GLN A 200 -7.38 -16.11 -0.62
C GLN A 200 -6.92 -16.85 0.63
N ASN A 201 -7.74 -16.85 1.67
CA ASN A 201 -7.51 -17.64 2.88
C ASN A 201 -8.19 -19.01 2.78
N THR A 202 -7.58 -20.03 3.39
CA THR A 202 -8.15 -21.39 3.48
C THR A 202 -9.22 -21.51 4.56
N GLY A 203 -9.38 -20.51 5.42
CA GLY A 203 -10.19 -20.56 6.64
C GLY A 203 -9.48 -21.18 7.84
N LYS A 204 -8.28 -21.74 7.66
CA LYS A 204 -7.46 -22.32 8.74
C LYS A 204 -6.54 -21.26 9.35
N ILE A 205 -6.16 -21.48 10.61
CA ILE A 205 -5.16 -20.69 11.34
C ILE A 205 -3.96 -21.60 11.61
N ASP A 206 -2.76 -21.09 11.41
CA ASP A 206 -1.51 -21.83 11.68
C ASP A 206 -1.13 -21.77 13.18
N LYS A 207 -0.07 -22.51 13.55
CA LYS A 207 0.45 -22.56 14.94
C LYS A 207 0.94 -21.20 15.49
N PHE A 208 1.09 -20.20 14.64
CA PHE A 208 1.49 -18.84 15.02
C PHE A 208 0.29 -17.88 15.15
N GLY A 209 -0.95 -18.41 15.01
CA GLY A 209 -2.18 -17.62 15.04
C GLY A 209 -2.40 -16.80 13.77
N LEU A 210 -1.77 -17.16 12.66
CA LEU A 210 -1.90 -16.48 11.38
C LEU A 210 -2.82 -17.24 10.43
N PRO A 211 -3.62 -16.54 9.58
CA PRO A 211 -4.43 -17.19 8.56
C PRO A 211 -3.57 -17.95 7.55
N VAL A 212 -3.90 -19.23 7.32
CA VAL A 212 -3.27 -20.03 6.27
C VAL A 212 -3.80 -19.57 4.92
N ARG A 213 -2.89 -19.10 4.06
CA ARG A 213 -3.22 -18.58 2.74
C ARG A 213 -3.21 -19.70 1.70
N TYR A 214 -4.13 -19.58 0.76
CA TYR A 214 -4.11 -20.41 -0.43
C TYR A 214 -3.02 -19.93 -1.40
N ASN A 215 -2.19 -20.84 -1.90
CA ASN A 215 -1.15 -20.51 -2.88
C ASN A 215 -1.77 -20.36 -4.28
N TRP A 216 -2.43 -19.22 -4.52
CA TRP A 216 -3.11 -18.92 -5.78
C TRP A 216 -2.13 -18.84 -6.96
N ALA A 217 -0.86 -18.47 -6.70
CA ALA A 217 0.17 -18.32 -7.72
C ALA A 217 0.52 -19.68 -8.37
N ALA A 218 0.42 -20.78 -7.62
CA ALA A 218 0.62 -22.13 -8.15
C ALA A 218 -0.40 -22.51 -9.24
N ASP A 219 -1.61 -21.92 -9.18
CA ASP A 219 -2.68 -22.16 -10.15
C ASP A 219 -2.73 -21.11 -11.26
N TYR A 220 -1.92 -20.04 -11.16
CA TYR A 220 -1.94 -18.97 -12.16
C TYR A 220 -1.42 -19.46 -13.51
N ARG A 221 -2.15 -19.17 -14.59
CA ARG A 221 -1.79 -19.55 -15.97
C ARG A 221 -1.94 -18.39 -16.96
N GLY A 222 -2.20 -17.17 -16.44
CA GLY A 222 -2.37 -15.98 -17.26
C GLY A 222 -1.08 -15.54 -17.95
N SER A 223 -1.21 -14.81 -19.05
CA SER A 223 -0.10 -14.24 -19.82
C SER A 223 0.52 -13.01 -19.15
N ALA A 224 -0.27 -12.24 -18.40
CA ALA A 224 0.22 -11.08 -17.69
C ALA A 224 1.19 -11.47 -16.56
N LEU A 225 2.29 -10.73 -16.40
CA LEU A 225 3.11 -10.81 -15.21
C LEU A 225 2.36 -10.18 -14.03
N VAL A 226 2.17 -10.91 -12.93
CA VAL A 226 1.55 -10.37 -11.71
C VAL A 226 2.62 -10.11 -10.66
N VAL A 227 2.81 -8.85 -10.29
CA VAL A 227 3.74 -8.42 -9.24
C VAL A 227 2.97 -8.09 -7.97
N TYR A 228 3.40 -8.65 -6.84
CA TYR A 228 2.69 -8.53 -5.57
C TYR A 228 3.63 -8.65 -4.36
N GLY A 229 3.08 -8.44 -3.15
CA GLY A 229 3.77 -8.55 -1.86
C GLY A 229 2.91 -9.24 -0.79
N HIS A 230 2.69 -8.55 0.35
CA HIS A 230 1.78 -8.91 1.43
C HIS A 230 2.22 -10.07 2.34
N THR A 231 2.85 -11.09 1.83
CA THR A 231 3.32 -12.24 2.62
C THR A 231 4.83 -12.30 2.51
N PRO A 232 5.54 -11.97 3.59
CA PRO A 232 6.99 -11.88 3.54
C PRO A 232 7.66 -13.19 3.15
N VAL A 233 8.64 -13.08 2.24
CA VAL A 233 9.52 -14.14 1.77
C VAL A 233 10.98 -13.72 1.98
N ALA A 234 11.91 -14.69 2.03
CA ALA A 234 13.33 -14.36 2.23
C ALA A 234 13.94 -13.66 1.01
N GLU A 235 13.54 -14.09 -0.17
CA GLU A 235 13.99 -13.59 -1.48
C GLU A 235 12.78 -13.49 -2.41
N PRO A 236 12.84 -12.70 -3.52
CA PRO A 236 11.78 -12.61 -4.50
C PRO A 236 11.34 -14.00 -4.99
N LEU A 237 10.07 -14.31 -4.80
CA LEU A 237 9.54 -15.65 -5.06
C LEU A 237 8.76 -15.68 -6.37
N TRP A 238 9.33 -16.30 -7.38
CA TRP A 238 8.73 -16.55 -8.67
C TRP A 238 7.93 -17.83 -8.68
N ILE A 239 6.66 -17.77 -9.05
CA ILE A 239 5.79 -18.94 -9.25
C ILE A 239 4.96 -18.68 -10.51
N ASN A 240 5.14 -19.52 -11.54
CA ASN A 240 4.54 -19.29 -12.86
C ASN A 240 4.86 -17.87 -13.37
N ASN A 241 3.90 -17.16 -13.97
CA ASN A 241 4.09 -15.76 -14.39
C ASN A 241 3.68 -14.78 -13.28
N THR A 242 4.13 -15.03 -12.05
CA THR A 242 3.90 -14.15 -10.89
C THR A 242 5.17 -14.01 -10.08
N VAL A 243 5.33 -12.88 -9.38
CA VAL A 243 6.45 -12.67 -8.46
C VAL A 243 5.99 -11.96 -7.19
N ASN A 244 6.35 -12.55 -6.05
CA ASN A 244 6.22 -11.90 -4.74
C ASN A 244 7.53 -11.18 -4.42
N ILE A 245 7.47 -9.87 -4.21
CA ILE A 245 8.62 -9.01 -3.90
C ILE A 245 8.57 -8.40 -2.49
N ASP A 246 7.66 -8.85 -1.61
CA ASP A 246 7.70 -8.50 -0.18
C ASP A 246 8.81 -9.30 0.49
N THR A 247 10.01 -8.75 0.51
CA THR A 247 11.17 -9.37 1.14
C THR A 247 11.37 -8.94 2.60
N GLY A 248 10.32 -8.45 3.22
CA GLY A 248 10.21 -8.26 4.67
C GLY A 248 11.11 -7.17 5.24
N CYS A 249 11.24 -6.04 4.56
CA CYS A 249 12.08 -4.92 5.00
C CYS A 249 11.86 -4.56 6.47
N VAL A 250 10.62 -4.30 6.88
CA VAL A 250 10.27 -3.91 8.25
C VAL A 250 10.64 -4.96 9.31
N TYR A 251 10.87 -6.19 8.90
CA TYR A 251 11.28 -7.32 9.76
C TYR A 251 12.78 -7.63 9.71
N GLY A 252 13.58 -6.73 9.11
CA GLY A 252 15.04 -6.90 9.00
C GLY A 252 15.49 -7.67 7.76
N GLY A 253 14.61 -7.85 6.77
CA GLY A 253 14.92 -8.40 5.45
C GLY A 253 15.43 -7.34 4.48
N HIS A 254 14.83 -7.25 3.31
CA HIS A 254 15.19 -6.30 2.28
C HIS A 254 13.96 -5.51 1.80
N LEU A 255 14.16 -4.30 1.28
CA LEU A 255 13.20 -3.64 0.42
C LEU A 255 13.57 -3.94 -1.02
N THR A 256 12.64 -4.53 -1.77
CA THR A 256 12.89 -5.03 -3.12
C THR A 256 12.01 -4.34 -4.14
N ALA A 257 12.58 -4.02 -5.29
CA ALA A 257 11.88 -3.61 -6.48
C ALA A 257 12.09 -4.60 -7.63
N LEU A 258 11.07 -4.74 -8.48
CA LEU A 258 11.17 -5.42 -9.78
C LEU A 258 11.24 -4.36 -10.88
N ARG A 259 12.23 -4.45 -11.75
CA ARG A 259 12.32 -3.68 -12.99
C ARG A 259 11.53 -4.40 -14.10
N TYR A 260 10.63 -3.68 -14.74
CA TYR A 260 9.83 -4.19 -15.83
C TYR A 260 10.06 -3.33 -17.09
N PRO A 261 10.27 -3.91 -18.29
CA PRO A 261 10.05 -5.33 -18.65
C PRO A 261 11.26 -6.25 -18.42
N GLU A 262 12.38 -5.75 -17.90
CA GLU A 262 13.65 -6.49 -17.75
C GLU A 262 13.54 -7.73 -16.85
N ARG A 263 12.58 -7.74 -15.92
CA ARG A 263 12.37 -8.77 -14.89
C ARG A 263 13.55 -8.94 -13.94
N GLU A 264 14.29 -7.87 -13.73
CA GLU A 264 15.42 -7.81 -12.82
C GLU A 264 14.94 -7.31 -11.45
N THR A 265 15.51 -7.84 -10.38
CA THR A 265 15.23 -7.37 -9.01
C THR A 265 16.39 -6.55 -8.48
N VAL A 266 16.07 -5.44 -7.83
CA VAL A 266 17.01 -4.60 -7.09
C VAL A 266 16.56 -4.58 -5.64
N SER A 267 17.46 -4.82 -4.69
CA SER A 267 17.13 -4.90 -3.27
C SER A 267 18.14 -4.14 -2.43
N VAL A 268 17.67 -3.51 -1.36
CA VAL A 268 18.51 -2.90 -0.34
C VAL A 268 18.22 -3.55 1.02
N PRO A 269 19.22 -3.78 1.86
CA PRO A 269 19.02 -4.41 3.17
C PRO A 269 18.28 -3.45 4.11
N ALA A 270 17.45 -4.00 4.99
CA ALA A 270 16.86 -3.25 6.08
C ALA A 270 17.94 -2.76 7.04
N LYS A 271 17.86 -1.51 7.47
CA LYS A 271 18.81 -0.89 8.43
C LYS A 271 18.59 -1.39 9.85
N ALA A 272 17.38 -1.86 10.15
CA ALA A 272 17.02 -2.40 11.46
C ALA A 272 15.89 -3.43 11.37
N VAL A 273 15.66 -4.14 12.46
CA VAL A 273 14.42 -4.89 12.69
C VAL A 273 13.43 -3.94 13.36
N TYR A 274 12.57 -3.30 12.58
CA TYR A 274 11.61 -2.31 13.07
C TYR A 274 10.41 -2.94 13.76
N SER A 275 10.07 -4.18 13.38
CA SER A 275 8.94 -4.93 13.93
C SER A 275 9.27 -6.41 14.02
N ALA A 276 8.83 -7.06 15.09
CA ALA A 276 8.98 -8.51 15.23
C ALA A 276 8.00 -9.25 14.30
N SER A 277 8.51 -10.19 13.52
CA SER A 277 7.66 -11.11 12.75
C SER A 277 7.18 -12.26 13.63
N ARG A 278 5.86 -12.56 13.57
CA ARG A 278 5.30 -13.72 14.28
C ARG A 278 5.76 -15.05 13.71
N LYS A 279 6.08 -15.08 12.43
CA LYS A 279 6.55 -16.27 11.72
C LYS A 279 7.91 -16.00 11.11
N ARG A 280 8.87 -16.88 11.40
CA ARG A 280 10.19 -16.79 10.78
C ARG A 280 10.07 -17.08 9.29
N PHE A 281 10.53 -16.18 8.45
CA PHE A 281 10.62 -16.33 6.99
C PHE A 281 12.05 -16.07 6.48
N LEU A 282 12.84 -15.32 7.24
CA LEU A 282 14.27 -15.13 6.96
C LEU A 282 15.08 -16.35 7.43
N PRO A 283 16.17 -16.71 6.73
CA PRO A 283 17.08 -17.72 7.20
C PRO A 283 17.68 -17.33 8.57
N ALA A 284 18.12 -18.31 9.36
CA ALA A 284 18.84 -18.02 10.57
C ALA A 284 20.09 -17.20 10.20
N ARG A 285 20.27 -16.04 10.84
CA ARG A 285 21.58 -15.38 10.77
C ARG A 285 22.60 -16.36 11.32
N VAL A 286 23.55 -16.78 10.50
CA VAL A 286 24.75 -17.47 10.98
C VAL A 286 25.53 -16.38 11.71
N THR A 287 25.47 -16.37 13.05
CA THR A 287 26.42 -15.61 13.85
C THR A 287 27.77 -16.28 13.63
N SER A 288 28.61 -15.66 12.80
CA SER A 288 30.03 -15.99 12.78
C SER A 288 30.56 -15.72 14.21
N ALA A 289 31.03 -16.78 14.85
CA ALA A 289 31.70 -16.77 16.13
C ALA A 289 33.00 -15.99 16.04
#